data_a710db38498a9d4f99e56823bffbf6d6
#
_entry.id   a710db38498a9d4f99e56823bffbf6d6
#
_cell.length_a   1.000
_cell.length_b   1.000
_cell.length_c   1.000
_cell.angle_alpha   90.00
_cell.angle_beta   90.00
_cell.angle_gamma   90.00
#
_symmetry.space_group_name_H-M   'P 1'
#
loop_
_entity.id
_entity.type
_entity.pdbx_description
1 polymer ?
#
loop_
_entity_poly.entity_id
_entity_poly.type
_entity_poly.pdbx_seq_one_letter_code
_entity_poly.pdbx_strand_id
1 'polypeptide(L)'
;DKIEYYREHIDVFCEEYLGIPLNLYQKIALRAMAKHNFIVLVWSRGLGKTWTSAVYVCCMAILYPNLRIGIIAPSFRQSKMLVEDKIDNDLCIRSDALRQEIVDSKNGTDQLIRKFANNSQIIAIPVGNSGAKIRGGRFSIIIADEYAQMNPNVVQSVIKPMMVSKLDYKVDADEDDDFFDMKFISISSAFFKFNHLYEFFKDTVEQIAHGSDKNYASCL
;
A
#
# COMPACT_ATOMS: atom_id res chain seq x y z
N ASP A 1 15.31 -1.31 -19.90
CA ASP A 1 15.72 -2.17 -18.79
C ASP A 1 14.54 -3.04 -18.35
N LYS A 2 14.81 -4.31 -17.95
CA LYS A 2 13.76 -5.24 -17.53
C LYS A 2 13.08 -4.79 -16.21
N ILE A 3 13.82 -4.14 -15.32
CA ILE A 3 13.28 -3.60 -14.08
C ILE A 3 12.32 -2.45 -14.36
N GLU A 4 12.67 -1.55 -15.24
CA GLU A 4 11.83 -0.42 -15.66
C GLU A 4 10.53 -0.94 -16.30
N TYR A 5 10.61 -1.92 -17.19
CA TYR A 5 9.42 -2.58 -17.73
C TYR A 5 8.51 -3.17 -16.64
N TYR A 6 9.08 -3.82 -15.63
CA TYR A 6 8.32 -4.36 -14.50
C TYR A 6 7.73 -3.30 -13.58
N ARG A 7 8.39 -2.15 -13.43
CA ARG A 7 7.85 -0.99 -12.69
C ARG A 7 6.59 -0.44 -13.36
N GLU A 8 6.54 -0.41 -14.68
CA GLU A 8 5.36 -0.02 -15.44
C GLU A 8 4.29 -1.13 -15.49
N HIS A 9 4.72 -2.40 -15.47
CA HIS A 9 3.87 -3.59 -15.62
C HIS A 9 3.95 -4.50 -14.40
N ILE A 10 3.56 -3.97 -13.26
CA ILE A 10 3.65 -4.65 -11.95
C ILE A 10 2.88 -5.98 -11.91
N ASP A 11 1.79 -6.11 -12.65
CA ASP A 11 1.03 -7.34 -12.80
C ASP A 11 1.83 -8.42 -13.53
N VAL A 12 2.60 -8.03 -14.57
CA VAL A 12 3.51 -8.95 -15.27
C VAL A 12 4.64 -9.39 -14.35
N PHE A 13 5.22 -8.47 -13.57
CA PHE A 13 6.21 -8.82 -12.55
C PHE A 13 5.67 -9.85 -11.54
N CYS A 14 4.44 -9.65 -11.07
CA CYS A 14 3.79 -10.57 -10.14
C CYS A 14 3.63 -11.98 -10.74
N GLU A 15 3.21 -12.09 -12.00
CA GLU A 15 3.01 -13.39 -12.63
C GLU A 15 4.32 -14.05 -13.08
N GLU A 16 5.25 -13.29 -13.68
CA GLU A 16 6.50 -13.85 -14.23
C GLU A 16 7.59 -14.11 -13.17
N TYR A 17 7.78 -13.18 -12.25
CA TYR A 17 8.85 -13.28 -11.25
C TYR A 17 8.38 -13.96 -9.98
N LEU A 18 7.22 -13.54 -9.44
CA LEU A 18 6.70 -14.13 -8.21
C LEU A 18 5.92 -15.43 -8.45
N GLY A 19 5.51 -15.73 -9.70
CA GLY A 19 4.71 -16.91 -10.03
C GLY A 19 3.28 -16.88 -9.46
N ILE A 20 2.75 -15.70 -9.15
CA ILE A 20 1.44 -15.53 -8.52
C ILE A 20 0.41 -15.09 -9.56
N PRO A 21 -0.55 -15.96 -9.92
CA PRO A 21 -1.55 -15.64 -10.94
C PRO A 21 -2.55 -14.60 -10.42
N LEU A 22 -2.98 -13.70 -11.31
CA LEU A 22 -3.88 -12.60 -11.01
C LEU A 22 -5.15 -12.65 -11.86
N ASN A 23 -6.29 -12.33 -11.26
CA ASN A 23 -7.51 -12.03 -11.99
C ASN A 23 -7.43 -10.68 -12.70
N LEU A 24 -8.21 -10.48 -13.75
CA LEU A 24 -8.17 -9.25 -14.55
C LEU A 24 -8.36 -7.97 -13.71
N TYR A 25 -9.33 -7.96 -12.81
CA TYR A 25 -9.58 -6.79 -11.95
C TYR A 25 -8.40 -6.50 -11.00
N GLN A 26 -7.68 -7.53 -10.54
CA GLN A 26 -6.47 -7.38 -9.73
C GLN A 26 -5.32 -6.78 -10.54
N LYS A 27 -5.13 -7.22 -11.81
CA LYS A 27 -4.15 -6.62 -12.72
C LYS A 27 -4.41 -5.14 -12.93
N ILE A 28 -5.67 -4.78 -13.20
CA ILE A 28 -6.08 -3.38 -13.37
C ILE A 28 -5.80 -2.58 -12.10
N ALA A 29 -6.15 -3.11 -10.93
CA ALA A 29 -5.91 -2.45 -9.66
C ALA A 29 -4.40 -2.28 -9.36
N LEU A 30 -3.58 -3.30 -9.59
CA LEU A 30 -2.13 -3.24 -9.38
C LEU A 30 -1.48 -2.17 -10.27
N ARG A 31 -1.84 -2.12 -11.56
CA ARG A 31 -1.36 -1.08 -12.49
C ARG A 31 -1.81 0.31 -12.04
N ALA A 32 -3.05 0.46 -11.60
CA ALA A 32 -3.55 1.73 -11.10
C ALA A 32 -2.81 2.17 -9.81
N MET A 33 -2.58 1.24 -8.87
CA MET A 33 -1.79 1.51 -7.66
C MET A 33 -0.33 1.86 -7.96
N ALA A 34 0.27 1.26 -8.99
CA ALA A 34 1.62 1.63 -9.43
C ALA A 34 1.67 3.02 -10.06
N LYS A 35 0.68 3.38 -10.88
CA LYS A 35 0.66 4.62 -11.65
C LYS A 35 0.25 5.85 -10.81
N HIS A 36 -0.80 5.73 -9.98
CA HIS A 36 -1.38 6.89 -9.29
C HIS A 36 -0.87 7.03 -7.85
N ASN A 37 -1.03 8.22 -7.27
CA ASN A 37 -0.54 8.55 -5.92
C ASN A 37 -1.63 8.40 -4.85
N PHE A 38 -2.86 8.79 -5.17
CA PHE A 38 -4.00 8.76 -4.25
C PHE A 38 -5.05 7.80 -4.77
N ILE A 39 -5.20 6.67 -4.08
CA ILE A 39 -6.05 5.57 -4.54
C ILE A 39 -7.11 5.26 -3.49
N VAL A 40 -8.35 5.11 -3.94
CA VAL A 40 -9.45 4.64 -3.10
C VAL A 40 -10.10 3.41 -3.72
N LEU A 41 -10.03 2.28 -3.01
CA LEU A 41 -10.62 1.01 -3.41
C LEU A 41 -11.79 0.68 -2.48
N VAL A 42 -13.01 0.77 -3.01
CA VAL A 42 -14.24 0.39 -2.31
C VAL A 42 -14.74 -0.91 -2.91
N TRP A 43 -14.28 -2.03 -2.39
CA TRP A 43 -14.58 -3.35 -2.93
C TRP A 43 -15.42 -4.18 -1.96
N SER A 44 -16.32 -4.98 -2.49
CA SER A 44 -17.14 -5.91 -1.70
C SER A 44 -16.29 -6.91 -0.91
N ARG A 45 -16.86 -7.47 0.13
CA ARG A 45 -16.22 -8.56 0.88
C ARG A 45 -16.01 -9.77 -0.02
N GLY A 46 -14.89 -10.45 0.14
CA GLY A 46 -14.56 -11.63 -0.66
C GLY A 46 -13.80 -11.36 -1.97
N LEU A 47 -13.71 -10.11 -2.44
CA LEU A 47 -12.96 -9.76 -3.66
C LEU A 47 -11.43 -9.71 -3.48
N GLY A 48 -10.91 -10.11 -2.32
CA GLY A 48 -9.47 -10.19 -2.11
C GLY A 48 -8.75 -8.85 -2.00
N LYS A 49 -9.44 -7.75 -1.55
CA LYS A 49 -8.81 -6.41 -1.38
C LYS A 49 -7.50 -6.46 -0.62
N THR A 50 -7.52 -7.03 0.59
CA THR A 50 -6.35 -7.14 1.46
C THR A 50 -5.25 -7.99 0.83
N TRP A 51 -5.63 -9.06 0.12
CA TRP A 51 -4.70 -9.91 -0.61
C TRP A 51 -4.04 -9.15 -1.78
N THR A 52 -4.82 -8.45 -2.59
CA THR A 52 -4.29 -7.63 -3.71
C THR A 52 -3.33 -6.56 -3.20
N SER A 53 -3.62 -5.96 -2.04
CA SER A 53 -2.73 -4.99 -1.41
C SER A 53 -1.45 -5.63 -0.88
N ALA A 54 -1.53 -6.85 -0.34
CA ALA A 54 -0.34 -7.59 0.07
C ALA A 54 0.56 -7.90 -1.12
N VAL A 55 0.00 -8.33 -2.25
CA VAL A 55 0.75 -8.51 -3.51
C VAL A 55 1.41 -7.21 -3.94
N TYR A 56 0.65 -6.11 -3.96
CA TYR A 56 1.16 -4.80 -4.35
C TYR A 56 2.37 -4.37 -3.52
N VAL A 57 2.27 -4.41 -2.19
CA VAL A 57 3.37 -3.95 -1.33
C VAL A 57 4.61 -4.84 -1.46
N CYS A 58 4.45 -6.15 -1.68
CA CYS A 58 5.56 -7.05 -1.95
C CYS A 58 6.26 -6.72 -3.28
N CYS A 59 5.50 -6.52 -4.35
CA CYS A 59 6.05 -6.13 -5.65
C CYS A 59 6.80 -4.80 -5.56
N MET A 60 6.21 -3.79 -4.92
CA MET A 60 6.85 -2.48 -4.75
C MET A 60 8.11 -2.55 -3.90
N ALA A 61 8.10 -3.35 -2.81
CA ALA A 61 9.26 -3.52 -1.96
C ALA A 61 10.44 -4.18 -2.69
N ILE A 62 10.19 -5.04 -3.67
CA ILE A 62 11.25 -5.68 -4.48
C ILE A 62 11.72 -4.76 -5.61
N LEU A 63 10.78 -4.12 -6.33
CA LEU A 63 11.09 -3.31 -7.51
C LEU A 63 11.79 -1.98 -7.21
N TYR A 64 11.61 -1.45 -6.00
CA TYR A 64 12.16 -0.16 -5.60
C TYR A 64 12.98 -0.31 -4.32
N PRO A 65 14.30 -0.08 -4.35
CA PRO A 65 15.13 -0.20 -3.17
C PRO A 65 14.81 0.87 -2.13
N ASN A 66 15.13 0.55 -0.87
CA ASN A 66 15.01 1.45 0.28
C ASN A 66 13.57 1.95 0.58
N LEU A 67 12.50 1.45 -0.02
CA LEU A 67 11.13 1.89 0.28
C LEU A 67 10.74 1.58 1.72
N ARG A 68 10.01 2.50 2.34
CA ARG A 68 9.32 2.28 3.61
C ARG A 68 7.83 2.26 3.36
N ILE A 69 7.23 1.09 3.47
CA ILE A 69 5.80 0.86 3.21
C ILE A 69 5.10 0.66 4.54
N GLY A 70 4.20 1.59 4.88
CA GLY A 70 3.38 1.52 6.08
C GLY A 70 2.04 0.84 5.80
N ILE A 71 1.71 -0.20 6.57
CA ILE A 71 0.37 -0.80 6.59
C ILE A 71 -0.31 -0.36 7.87
N ILE A 72 -1.36 0.42 7.73
CA ILE A 72 -2.14 0.94 8.84
C ILE A 72 -3.56 0.38 8.82
N ALA A 73 -4.10 0.09 10.00
CA ALA A 73 -5.46 -0.37 10.19
C ALA A 73 -6.00 0.15 11.54
N PRO A 74 -7.32 0.13 11.79
CA PRO A 74 -7.90 0.58 13.05
C PRO A 74 -7.29 -0.12 14.27
N SER A 75 -6.99 -1.40 14.16
CA SER A 75 -6.35 -2.18 15.23
C SER A 75 -5.07 -2.86 14.75
N PHE A 76 -4.16 -3.15 15.69
CA PHE A 76 -2.93 -3.89 15.38
C PHE A 76 -3.20 -5.29 14.84
N ARG A 77 -4.24 -5.95 15.33
CA ARG A 77 -4.65 -7.26 14.82
C ARG A 77 -4.95 -7.21 13.32
N GLN A 78 -5.66 -6.18 12.85
CA GLN A 78 -6.00 -6.03 11.43
C GLN A 78 -4.76 -5.73 10.57
N SER A 79 -3.88 -4.82 11.01
CA SER A 79 -2.63 -4.56 10.26
C SER A 79 -1.69 -5.77 10.25
N LYS A 80 -1.64 -6.55 11.33
CA LYS A 80 -0.91 -7.83 11.39
C LYS A 80 -1.44 -8.85 10.38
N MET A 81 -2.77 -9.00 10.27
CA MET A 81 -3.39 -9.99 9.38
C MET A 81 -2.95 -9.81 7.92
N LEU A 82 -2.72 -8.57 7.47
CA LEU A 82 -2.20 -8.35 6.12
C LEU A 82 -0.78 -8.93 5.99
N VAL A 83 0.08 -8.75 6.98
CA VAL A 83 1.47 -9.25 6.92
C VAL A 83 1.51 -10.75 7.21
N GLU A 84 1.02 -11.19 8.36
CA GLU A 84 1.14 -12.60 8.80
C GLU A 84 0.30 -13.54 7.91
N ASP A 85 -0.99 -13.23 7.69
CA ASP A 85 -1.86 -14.16 6.98
C ASP A 85 -1.68 -14.07 5.45
N LYS A 86 -1.44 -12.86 4.90
CA LYS A 86 -1.38 -12.69 3.45
C LYS A 86 0.05 -12.76 2.91
N ILE A 87 1.03 -12.10 3.56
CA ILE A 87 2.41 -12.15 3.08
C ILE A 87 3.06 -13.46 3.51
N ASP A 88 3.17 -13.73 4.81
CA ASP A 88 3.93 -14.87 5.31
C ASP A 88 3.26 -16.23 5.02
N ASN A 89 1.97 -16.35 5.39
CA ASN A 89 1.25 -17.63 5.37
C ASN A 89 0.54 -17.93 4.03
N ASP A 90 0.47 -16.99 3.09
CA ASP A 90 -0.11 -17.24 1.77
C ASP A 90 0.91 -16.96 0.66
N LEU A 91 1.33 -15.70 0.46
CA LEU A 91 2.18 -15.33 -0.67
C LEU A 91 3.58 -15.99 -0.61
N CYS A 92 4.24 -16.02 0.55
CA CYS A 92 5.55 -16.68 0.71
C CYS A 92 5.49 -18.20 0.57
N ILE A 93 4.33 -18.82 0.80
CA ILE A 93 4.14 -20.26 0.55
C ILE A 93 3.99 -20.54 -0.94
N ARG A 94 3.35 -19.63 -1.68
CA ARG A 94 3.12 -19.75 -3.13
C ARG A 94 4.33 -19.34 -3.96
N SER A 95 5.18 -18.47 -3.44
CA SER A 95 6.30 -17.86 -4.17
C SER A 95 7.61 -18.03 -3.41
N ASP A 96 8.44 -18.97 -3.85
CA ASP A 96 9.80 -19.13 -3.32
C ASP A 96 10.67 -17.89 -3.59
N ALA A 97 10.45 -17.21 -4.73
CA ALA A 97 11.12 -15.96 -5.05
C ALA A 97 10.82 -14.90 -3.99
N LEU A 98 9.54 -14.66 -3.67
CA LEU A 98 9.17 -13.70 -2.63
C LEU A 98 9.77 -14.07 -1.27
N ARG A 99 9.75 -15.36 -0.91
CA ARG A 99 10.32 -15.82 0.37
C ARG A 99 11.81 -15.54 0.47
N GLN A 100 12.56 -15.66 -0.63
CA GLN A 100 14.01 -15.38 -0.68
C GLN A 100 14.33 -13.87 -0.60
N GLU A 101 13.43 -13.02 -1.10
CA GLU A 101 13.59 -11.56 -1.03
C GLU A 101 13.46 -11.00 0.40
N ILE A 102 12.71 -11.70 1.29
CA ILE A 102 12.55 -11.30 2.70
C ILE A 102 13.72 -11.85 3.51
N VAL A 103 14.66 -10.98 3.86
CA VAL A 103 15.91 -11.36 4.55
C VAL A 103 15.85 -11.24 6.07
N ASP A 104 14.91 -10.46 6.62
CA ASP A 104 14.74 -10.28 8.06
C ASP A 104 13.27 -10.03 8.43
N SER A 105 12.86 -10.55 9.59
CA SER A 105 11.50 -10.49 10.10
C SER A 105 11.48 -10.14 11.58
N LYS A 106 10.85 -9.01 11.92
CA LYS A 106 10.70 -8.58 13.31
C LYS A 106 9.24 -8.57 13.72
N ASN A 107 8.90 -9.42 14.69
CA ASN A 107 7.56 -9.52 15.25
C ASN A 107 7.51 -8.89 16.64
N GLY A 108 7.25 -7.57 16.67
CA GLY A 108 7.10 -6.81 17.91
C GLY A 108 5.66 -6.78 18.42
N THR A 109 5.48 -6.32 19.65
CA THR A 109 4.16 -6.11 20.27
C THR A 109 3.38 -4.97 19.63
N ASP A 110 4.08 -3.99 19.05
CA ASP A 110 3.53 -2.75 18.53
C ASP A 110 3.70 -2.55 17.02
N GLN A 111 4.55 -3.36 16.40
CA GLN A 111 4.81 -3.31 14.96
C GLN A 111 5.33 -4.64 14.45
N LEU A 112 4.97 -4.99 13.22
CA LEU A 112 5.63 -6.05 12.46
C LEU A 112 6.45 -5.44 11.34
N ILE A 113 7.65 -5.98 11.11
CA ILE A 113 8.52 -5.51 10.04
C ILE A 113 8.95 -6.71 9.20
N ARG A 114 8.88 -6.58 7.87
CA ARG A 114 9.51 -7.48 6.90
C ARG A 114 10.52 -6.64 6.11
N LYS A 115 11.78 -7.06 6.17
CA LYS A 115 12.88 -6.37 5.50
C LYS A 115 13.32 -7.17 4.28
N PHE A 116 13.45 -6.48 3.16
CA PHE A 116 13.85 -7.04 1.88
C PHE A 116 15.34 -6.88 1.62
N ALA A 117 15.89 -7.71 0.71
CA ALA A 117 17.30 -7.72 0.36
C ALA A 117 17.83 -6.36 -0.12
N ASN A 118 16.99 -5.58 -0.80
CA ASN A 118 17.28 -4.22 -1.29
C ASN A 118 17.06 -3.12 -0.24
N ASN A 119 17.00 -3.46 1.04
CA ASN A 119 16.78 -2.57 2.18
C ASN A 119 15.37 -1.97 2.30
N SER A 120 14.42 -2.35 1.43
CA SER A 120 13.02 -1.96 1.58
C SER A 120 12.38 -2.62 2.80
N GLN A 121 11.34 -2.01 3.36
CA GLN A 121 10.65 -2.50 4.55
C GLN A 121 9.14 -2.37 4.42
N ILE A 122 8.43 -3.43 4.77
CA ILE A 122 6.99 -3.41 5.01
C ILE A 122 6.78 -3.38 6.52
N ILE A 123 6.04 -2.38 7.01
CA ILE A 123 5.85 -2.13 8.44
C ILE A 123 4.36 -2.04 8.75
N ALA A 124 3.84 -3.02 9.50
CA ALA A 124 2.46 -2.99 10.00
C ALA A 124 2.41 -2.28 11.35
N ILE A 125 1.56 -1.26 11.45
CA ILE A 125 1.44 -0.39 12.62
C ILE A 125 -0.04 -0.13 12.90
N PRO A 126 -0.51 -0.20 14.17
CA PRO A 126 -1.85 0.23 14.52
C PRO A 126 -1.98 1.75 14.47
N VAL A 127 -3.04 2.24 13.88
CA VAL A 127 -3.38 3.67 13.96
C VAL A 127 -3.78 4.04 15.38
N GLY A 128 -4.55 3.18 16.05
CA GLY A 128 -5.12 3.45 17.37
C GLY A 128 -6.02 4.69 17.40
N ASN A 129 -6.35 5.15 18.59
CA ASN A 129 -7.25 6.31 18.76
C ASN A 129 -6.56 7.67 18.60
N SER A 130 -5.24 7.74 18.68
CA SER A 130 -4.48 9.00 18.67
C SER A 130 -3.53 9.14 17.49
N GLY A 131 -3.27 8.07 16.72
CA GLY A 131 -2.27 8.05 15.66
C GLY A 131 -0.82 8.27 16.14
N ALA A 132 -0.58 8.21 17.46
CA ALA A 132 0.73 8.55 18.04
C ALA A 132 1.87 7.68 17.48
N LYS A 133 1.59 6.41 17.19
CA LYS A 133 2.60 5.46 16.68
C LYS A 133 3.01 5.70 15.23
N ILE A 134 2.15 6.35 14.43
CA ILE A 134 2.45 6.68 13.05
C ILE A 134 2.95 8.11 12.88
N ARG A 135 2.75 8.98 13.88
CA ARG A 135 3.28 10.36 13.85
C ARG A 135 4.80 10.34 13.79
N GLY A 136 5.35 11.09 12.85
CA GLY A 136 6.81 11.15 12.62
C GLY A 136 7.38 9.95 11.84
N GLY A 137 6.57 8.95 11.51
CA GLY A 137 6.94 7.92 10.55
C GLY A 137 7.02 8.53 9.14
N ARG A 138 8.14 8.30 8.45
CA ARG A 138 8.26 8.65 7.03
C ARG A 138 8.03 7.40 6.21
N PHE A 139 6.97 7.39 5.41
CA PHE A 139 6.62 6.26 4.55
C PHE A 139 6.52 6.74 3.10
N SER A 140 7.09 5.97 2.21
CA SER A 140 6.94 6.20 0.76
C SER A 140 5.58 5.76 0.26
N ILE A 141 5.02 4.69 0.86
CA ILE A 141 3.69 4.16 0.55
C ILE A 141 2.95 3.92 1.88
N ILE A 142 1.69 4.34 1.95
CA ILE A 142 0.78 4.01 3.05
C ILE A 142 -0.41 3.23 2.49
N ILE A 143 -0.63 2.03 3.03
CA ILE A 143 -1.85 1.25 2.84
C ILE A 143 -2.74 1.43 4.06
N ALA A 144 -3.91 2.00 3.89
CA ALA A 144 -4.92 2.16 4.93
C ALA A 144 -6.01 1.10 4.74
N ASP A 145 -5.86 -0.04 5.41
CA ASP A 145 -6.84 -1.13 5.35
C ASP A 145 -8.00 -0.87 6.32
N GLU A 146 -9.22 -1.23 5.90
CA GLU A 146 -10.47 -0.91 6.60
C GLU A 146 -10.60 0.60 6.94
N TYR A 147 -10.24 1.46 5.97
CA TYR A 147 -10.18 2.91 6.12
C TYR A 147 -11.46 3.52 6.68
N ALA A 148 -12.65 3.02 6.29
CA ALA A 148 -13.93 3.49 6.80
C ALA A 148 -14.09 3.33 8.32
N GLN A 149 -13.38 2.41 8.95
CA GLN A 149 -13.45 2.12 10.38
C GLN A 149 -12.41 2.91 11.21
N MET A 150 -11.52 3.66 10.55
CA MET A 150 -10.53 4.48 11.25
C MET A 150 -11.19 5.66 11.95
N ASN A 151 -10.57 6.13 13.05
CA ASN A 151 -11.05 7.31 13.76
C ASN A 151 -10.92 8.55 12.86
N PRO A 152 -12.02 9.28 12.56
CA PRO A 152 -11.99 10.44 11.67
C PRO A 152 -11.01 11.53 12.14
N ASN A 153 -10.84 11.73 13.43
CA ASN A 153 -9.89 12.72 13.97
C ASN A 153 -8.44 12.35 13.63
N VAL A 154 -8.11 11.06 13.67
CA VAL A 154 -6.77 10.58 13.29
C VAL A 154 -6.56 10.69 11.78
N VAL A 155 -7.59 10.40 10.99
CA VAL A 155 -7.54 10.60 9.54
C VAL A 155 -7.23 12.07 9.22
N GLN A 156 -7.92 13.02 9.84
CA GLN A 156 -7.75 14.45 9.56
C GLN A 156 -6.41 15.00 10.12
N SER A 157 -6.04 14.63 11.35
CA SER A 157 -4.90 15.26 12.05
C SER A 157 -3.56 14.56 11.86
N VAL A 158 -3.55 13.33 11.37
CA VAL A 158 -2.33 12.53 11.20
C VAL A 158 -2.18 12.03 9.77
N ILE A 159 -3.17 11.29 9.24
CA ILE A 159 -3.03 10.64 7.94
C ILE A 159 -3.01 11.66 6.81
N LYS A 160 -3.99 12.57 6.75
CA LYS A 160 -4.04 13.60 5.70
C LYS A 160 -2.80 14.50 5.66
N PRO A 161 -2.26 15.02 6.77
CA PRO A 161 -0.99 15.76 6.75
C PRO A 161 0.20 14.95 6.23
N MET A 162 0.24 13.64 6.50
CA MET A 162 1.30 12.78 5.96
C MET A 162 1.21 12.63 4.43
N MET A 163 0.01 12.72 3.84
CA MET A 163 -0.20 12.65 2.40
C MET A 163 0.33 13.88 1.64
N VAL A 164 0.51 15.00 2.33
CA VAL A 164 0.96 16.27 1.74
C VAL A 164 2.48 16.47 1.87
N SER A 165 3.12 15.75 2.77
CA SER A 165 4.56 15.87 2.97
C SER A 165 5.31 15.25 1.79
N LYS A 166 5.99 16.08 0.99
CA LYS A 166 6.96 15.59 0.01
C LYS A 166 8.08 14.88 0.78
N LEU A 167 8.20 13.60 0.54
CA LEU A 167 9.38 12.85 0.96
C LEU A 167 10.38 12.94 -0.19
N ASP A 168 11.47 13.69 0.02
CA ASP A 168 12.62 13.62 -0.86
C ASP A 168 13.26 12.25 -0.69
N TYR A 169 12.81 11.29 -1.48
CA TYR A 169 13.33 9.93 -1.46
C TYR A 169 14.12 9.71 -2.74
N LYS A 170 15.44 9.64 -2.62
CA LYS A 170 16.31 9.22 -3.72
C LYS A 170 16.26 7.71 -3.82
N VAL A 171 15.75 7.20 -4.93
CA VAL A 171 15.71 5.77 -5.22
C VAL A 171 17.11 5.24 -5.55
N ASP A 172 17.91 6.03 -6.25
CA ASP A 172 19.33 5.75 -6.51
C ASP A 172 20.20 6.99 -6.26
N ALA A 173 21.39 6.79 -5.69
CA ALA A 173 22.30 7.88 -5.32
C ALA A 173 22.95 8.58 -6.53
N ASP A 174 22.86 7.96 -7.71
CA ASP A 174 23.61 8.38 -8.90
C ASP A 174 22.75 8.98 -10.03
N GLU A 175 21.42 9.01 -9.92
CA GLU A 175 20.53 9.65 -10.88
C GLU A 175 19.81 10.85 -10.26
N ASP A 176 20.02 12.01 -10.84
CA ASP A 176 19.67 13.32 -10.25
C ASP A 176 18.16 13.63 -10.15
N ASP A 177 17.25 12.80 -10.67
CA ASP A 177 15.82 13.17 -10.79
C ASP A 177 14.77 12.08 -10.47
N ASP A 178 15.12 10.89 -9.98
CA ASP A 178 14.12 9.84 -9.71
C ASP A 178 13.60 9.91 -8.25
N PHE A 179 12.73 10.89 -7.98
CA PHE A 179 12.01 10.99 -6.71
C PHE A 179 10.78 10.08 -6.74
N PHE A 180 10.70 9.13 -5.80
CA PHE A 180 9.49 8.34 -5.61
C PHE A 180 8.40 9.20 -4.94
N ASP A 181 7.37 9.52 -5.69
CA ASP A 181 6.21 10.24 -5.17
C ASP A 181 5.47 9.41 -4.12
N MET A 182 5.17 10.01 -2.96
CA MET A 182 4.41 9.34 -1.91
C MET A 182 3.07 8.83 -2.43
N LYS A 183 2.71 7.60 -2.03
CA LYS A 183 1.44 6.99 -2.38
C LYS A 183 0.58 6.71 -1.15
N PHE A 184 -0.69 7.04 -1.26
CA PHE A 184 -1.70 6.72 -0.25
C PHE A 184 -2.80 5.87 -0.87
N ILE A 185 -3.00 4.67 -0.33
CA ILE A 185 -3.99 3.72 -0.82
C ILE A 185 -4.94 3.39 0.30
N SER A 186 -6.18 3.87 0.18
CA SER A 186 -7.26 3.52 1.10
C SER A 186 -8.06 2.36 0.56
N ILE A 187 -8.31 1.39 1.42
CA ILE A 187 -9.03 0.16 1.09
C ILE A 187 -10.12 -0.05 2.10
N SER A 188 -11.32 -0.28 1.65
CA SER A 188 -12.45 -0.56 2.53
C SER A 188 -13.57 -1.28 1.81
N SER A 189 -14.47 -1.90 2.56
CA SER A 189 -15.80 -2.23 2.09
C SER A 189 -16.67 -0.98 2.08
N ALA A 190 -17.75 -0.98 1.28
CA ALA A 190 -18.72 0.10 1.28
C ALA A 190 -19.26 0.38 2.69
N PHE A 191 -19.45 1.64 3.00
CA PHE A 191 -19.88 2.12 4.31
C PHE A 191 -20.96 3.21 4.14
N PHE A 192 -21.40 3.84 5.24
CA PHE A 192 -22.44 4.88 5.19
C PHE A 192 -21.95 6.15 4.50
N LYS A 193 -22.88 6.87 3.82
CA LYS A 193 -22.59 8.12 3.08
C LYS A 193 -22.03 9.27 3.94
N PHE A 194 -22.27 9.28 5.25
CA PHE A 194 -21.74 10.27 6.17
C PHE A 194 -20.35 9.91 6.72
N ASN A 195 -19.72 8.86 6.18
CA ASN A 195 -18.39 8.42 6.59
C ASN A 195 -17.31 9.14 5.76
N HIS A 196 -16.16 9.40 6.37
CA HIS A 196 -15.00 10.02 5.72
C HIS A 196 -14.47 9.24 4.49
N LEU A 197 -14.75 7.94 4.39
CA LEU A 197 -14.47 7.16 3.18
C LEU A 197 -15.28 7.67 1.99
N TYR A 198 -16.59 7.97 2.19
CA TYR A 198 -17.43 8.47 1.12
C TYR A 198 -16.99 9.86 0.65
N GLU A 199 -16.64 10.74 1.58
CA GLU A 199 -16.09 12.06 1.24
C GLU A 199 -14.78 11.93 0.47
N PHE A 200 -13.86 11.08 0.95
CA PHE A 200 -12.59 10.85 0.25
C PHE A 200 -12.80 10.24 -1.15
N PHE A 201 -13.74 9.31 -1.31
CA PHE A 201 -14.10 8.75 -2.60
C PHE A 201 -14.67 9.82 -3.54
N LYS A 202 -15.60 10.64 -3.04
CA LYS A 202 -16.21 11.74 -3.80
C LYS A 202 -15.16 12.77 -4.24
N ASP A 203 -14.32 13.25 -3.32
CA ASP A 203 -13.25 14.20 -3.62
C ASP A 203 -12.28 13.62 -4.67
N THR A 204 -11.94 12.33 -4.55
CA THR A 204 -11.08 11.64 -5.51
C THR A 204 -11.71 11.60 -6.90
N VAL A 205 -12.99 11.27 -7.01
CA VAL A 205 -13.73 11.25 -8.29
C VAL A 205 -13.84 12.65 -8.89
N GLU A 206 -14.10 13.67 -8.08
CA GLU A 206 -14.13 15.07 -8.52
C GLU A 206 -12.77 15.51 -9.07
N GLN A 207 -11.67 15.13 -8.42
CA GLN A 207 -10.32 15.42 -8.90
C GLN A 207 -10.01 14.72 -10.23
N ILE A 208 -10.41 13.47 -10.39
CA ILE A 208 -10.28 12.74 -11.66
C ILE A 208 -11.08 13.45 -12.76
N ALA A 209 -12.32 13.88 -12.46
CA ALA A 209 -13.16 14.60 -13.42
C ALA A 209 -12.57 15.96 -13.83
N HIS A 210 -11.76 16.59 -12.97
CA HIS A 210 -11.00 17.81 -13.28
C HIS A 210 -9.63 17.55 -13.94
N GLY A 211 -9.35 16.30 -14.34
CA GLY A 211 -8.15 15.95 -15.09
C GLY A 211 -6.92 15.57 -14.23
N SER A 212 -7.11 15.26 -12.95
CA SER A 212 -5.99 14.76 -12.13
C SER A 212 -5.53 13.38 -12.60
N ASP A 213 -4.25 13.28 -12.91
CA ASP A 213 -3.56 12.02 -13.22
C ASP A 213 -2.99 11.31 -11.97
N LYS A 214 -3.03 11.96 -10.81
CA LYS A 214 -2.54 11.42 -9.54
C LYS A 214 -3.58 10.60 -8.77
N ASN A 215 -4.82 10.62 -9.19
CA ASN A 215 -5.95 10.06 -8.46
C ASN A 215 -6.56 8.85 -9.18
N TYR A 216 -6.97 7.85 -8.41
CA TYR A 216 -7.70 6.68 -8.91
C TYR A 216 -8.78 6.23 -7.92
N ALA A 217 -9.96 5.89 -8.42
CA ALA A 217 -11.05 5.37 -7.64
C ALA A 217 -11.61 4.10 -8.29
N SER A 218 -11.89 3.07 -7.49
CA SER A 218 -12.53 1.83 -7.93
C SER A 218 -13.60 1.40 -6.95
N CYS A 219 -14.76 1.01 -7.49
CA CYS A 219 -15.88 0.45 -6.74
C CYS A 219 -16.29 -0.88 -7.38
N LEU A 220 -16.17 -2.00 -6.65
CA LEU A 220 -16.49 -3.36 -7.11
C LEU A 220 -17.35 -4.11 -6.10
#